data_e557fb7ee9d456b353b0c087d2057cb6
#
_entry.id   e557fb7ee9d456b353b0c087d2057cb6
#
_cell.length_a   1.000
_cell.length_b   1.000
_cell.length_c   1.000
_cell.angle_alpha   90.00
_cell.angle_beta   90.00
_cell.angle_gamma   90.00
#
_symmetry.space_group_name_H-M   'P 1'
#
loop_
_entity.id
_entity.type
_entity.pdbx_description
1 polymer ?
#
loop_
_entity_poly.entity_id
_entity_poly.type
_entity_poly.pdbx_seq_one_letter_code
_entity_poly.pdbx_strand_id
1 'polypeptide(L)'
;MTGVGLCLPQLGPHVRADIVAEFARRAEAMGYEALWVQDHFMYPEKPIRGYGGTDRLPPHQYKSVFAPTEMLAFVAGITSKVRLGTSILVAGNHWPVPLAQRLATIDHMCNGRLIVGLGVGWNAEEHTASGTEIETRGRRMDDFIPAMLACWQEDPVSYDGPFFSIPSSFVSPKPVQNPRPKLLSGMWSADGMARTAKWFDAWNPAGMPVGKVLKIVAGLNEQRTADQKPLEVYYRSFVQGPLAPRATDGDNMAALVADATACREAGFVELTLEHNFWQDIEKPEDWLDVPERFLPVVEAARD
;
A
#
# COMPACT_ATOMS: atom_id res chain seq x y z
N MET A 1 21.52 0.01 3.02
CA MET A 1 20.70 -1.19 2.69
C MET A 1 19.27 -0.74 2.42
N THR A 2 18.68 -1.20 1.35
CA THR A 2 17.26 -1.00 1.04
C THR A 2 16.55 -2.33 1.29
N GLY A 3 15.40 -2.32 1.97
CA GLY A 3 14.58 -3.51 2.16
C GLY A 3 13.90 -3.94 0.86
N VAL A 4 13.50 -5.21 0.77
CA VAL A 4 12.63 -5.69 -0.30
C VAL A 4 11.35 -6.23 0.31
N GLY A 5 10.21 -5.72 -0.18
CA GLY A 5 8.88 -6.19 0.17
C GLY A 5 8.21 -6.96 -0.97
N LEU A 6 7.29 -7.84 -0.65
CA LEU A 6 6.45 -8.55 -1.60
C LEU A 6 4.98 -8.19 -1.39
N CYS A 7 4.21 -8.06 -2.46
CA CYS A 7 2.76 -8.10 -2.35
C CYS A 7 2.32 -9.52 -1.98
N LEU A 8 1.33 -9.65 -1.09
CA LEU A 8 0.73 -10.97 -0.81
C LEU A 8 -0.02 -11.49 -2.04
N PRO A 9 -0.13 -12.81 -2.24
CA PRO A 9 -1.06 -13.40 -3.19
C PRO A 9 -2.49 -13.00 -2.83
N GLN A 10 -3.01 -11.94 -3.45
CA GLN A 10 -4.28 -11.32 -3.07
C GLN A 10 -5.30 -11.30 -4.20
N LEU A 11 -4.82 -11.28 -5.45
CA LEU A 11 -5.64 -11.08 -6.64
C LEU A 11 -5.74 -12.34 -7.49
N GLY A 12 -6.91 -12.53 -8.11
CA GLY A 12 -7.13 -13.59 -9.07
C GLY A 12 -7.73 -14.85 -8.50
N PRO A 13 -8.00 -15.86 -9.37
CA PRO A 13 -8.74 -17.07 -9.00
C PRO A 13 -7.93 -18.07 -8.18
N HIS A 14 -6.60 -17.92 -8.14
CA HIS A 14 -5.69 -18.90 -7.52
C HIS A 14 -5.27 -18.51 -6.10
N VAL A 15 -5.98 -17.55 -5.48
CA VAL A 15 -5.73 -17.15 -4.09
C VAL A 15 -6.44 -18.12 -3.13
N ARG A 16 -5.67 -18.67 -2.17
CA ARG A 16 -6.16 -19.54 -1.10
C ARG A 16 -5.49 -19.18 0.21
N ALA A 17 -6.21 -19.29 1.32
CA ALA A 17 -5.70 -18.89 2.64
C ALA A 17 -4.48 -19.70 3.09
N ASP A 18 -4.45 -21.00 2.83
CA ASP A 18 -3.30 -21.88 3.13
C ASP A 18 -2.05 -21.48 2.34
N ILE A 19 -2.22 -21.13 1.06
CA ILE A 19 -1.13 -20.64 0.20
C ILE A 19 -0.63 -19.27 0.68
N VAL A 20 -1.53 -18.35 1.03
CA VAL A 20 -1.14 -17.05 1.61
C VAL A 20 -0.33 -17.22 2.89
N ALA A 21 -0.76 -18.16 3.76
CA ALA A 21 -0.05 -18.45 5.00
C ALA A 21 1.35 -18.99 4.76
N GLU A 22 1.49 -19.95 3.86
CA GLU A 22 2.79 -20.54 3.52
C GLU A 22 3.70 -19.55 2.79
N PHE A 23 3.15 -18.76 1.86
CA PHE A 23 3.86 -17.67 1.19
C PHE A 23 4.45 -16.68 2.21
N ALA A 24 3.64 -16.24 3.17
CA ALA A 24 4.07 -15.26 4.17
C ALA A 24 5.21 -15.81 5.04
N ARG A 25 5.13 -17.08 5.45
CA ARG A 25 6.20 -17.75 6.22
C ARG A 25 7.49 -17.89 5.40
N ARG A 26 7.41 -18.27 4.14
CA ARG A 26 8.58 -18.38 3.24
C ARG A 26 9.23 -17.03 3.03
N ALA A 27 8.44 -16.00 2.71
CA ALA A 27 8.95 -14.65 2.54
C ALA A 27 9.66 -14.14 3.81
N GLU A 28 9.08 -14.33 4.99
CA GLU A 28 9.71 -13.96 6.26
C GLU A 28 11.00 -14.74 6.50
N ALA A 29 11.01 -16.05 6.25
CA ALA A 29 12.20 -16.90 6.43
C ALA A 29 13.34 -16.55 5.46
N MET A 30 13.02 -16.11 4.25
CA MET A 30 13.98 -15.67 3.23
C MET A 30 14.46 -14.22 3.44
N GLY A 31 13.93 -13.52 4.45
CA GLY A 31 14.39 -12.19 4.84
C GLY A 31 13.80 -11.04 4.03
N TYR A 32 12.61 -11.21 3.48
CA TYR A 32 11.85 -10.07 2.99
C TYR A 32 11.44 -9.16 4.14
N GLU A 33 11.46 -7.85 3.89
CA GLU A 33 11.26 -6.83 4.93
C GLU A 33 9.78 -6.51 5.18
N ALA A 34 8.93 -6.63 4.17
CA ALA A 34 7.50 -6.32 4.29
C ALA A 34 6.62 -7.17 3.37
N LEU A 35 5.36 -7.34 3.78
CA LEU A 35 4.29 -7.94 3.00
C LEU A 35 3.17 -6.92 2.81
N TRP A 36 2.72 -6.77 1.57
CA TRP A 36 1.81 -5.70 1.16
C TRP A 36 0.50 -6.22 0.59
N VAL A 37 -0.58 -5.48 0.85
CA VAL A 37 -1.90 -5.70 0.25
C VAL A 37 -2.41 -4.43 -0.41
N GLN A 38 -3.39 -4.56 -1.30
CA GLN A 38 -4.07 -3.45 -1.97
C GLN A 38 -5.59 -3.51 -1.77
N ASP A 39 -6.28 -2.39 -1.97
CA ASP A 39 -7.70 -2.25 -1.68
C ASP A 39 -8.50 -2.10 -2.97
N HIS A 40 -9.18 -3.17 -3.35
CA HIS A 40 -10.20 -3.22 -4.39
C HIS A 40 -11.25 -4.26 -4.00
N PHE A 41 -12.51 -4.06 -4.38
CA PHE A 41 -13.60 -4.99 -4.09
C PHE A 41 -14.60 -5.11 -5.25
N MET A 42 -14.44 -4.33 -6.31
CA MET A 42 -15.30 -4.39 -7.49
C MET A 42 -14.49 -4.36 -8.78
N TYR A 43 -14.93 -5.14 -9.76
CA TYR A 43 -14.42 -5.12 -11.12
C TYR A 43 -15.46 -4.50 -12.05
N PRO A 44 -15.16 -3.41 -12.76
CA PRO A 44 -16.11 -2.77 -13.64
C PRO A 44 -16.43 -3.65 -14.86
N GLU A 45 -17.71 -3.74 -15.24
CA GLU A 45 -18.13 -4.44 -16.46
C GLU A 45 -17.66 -3.71 -17.72
N LYS A 46 -17.62 -2.38 -17.65
CA LYS A 46 -17.25 -1.50 -18.78
C LYS A 46 -15.91 -0.82 -18.52
N PRO A 47 -15.17 -0.44 -19.57
CA PRO A 47 -13.96 0.36 -19.40
C PRO A 47 -14.21 1.64 -18.59
N ILE A 48 -13.32 1.94 -17.67
CA ILE A 48 -13.39 3.12 -16.80
C ILE A 48 -12.23 4.06 -17.07
N ARG A 49 -12.51 5.34 -16.90
CA ARG A 49 -11.50 6.38 -16.99
C ARG A 49 -10.66 6.41 -15.71
N GLY A 50 -9.37 6.65 -15.87
CA GLY A 50 -8.45 6.89 -14.76
C GLY A 50 -7.48 5.74 -14.50
N TYR A 51 -7.79 4.51 -14.86
CA TYR A 51 -6.85 3.41 -14.75
C TYR A 51 -5.74 3.52 -15.81
N GLY A 52 -4.53 3.84 -15.36
CA GLY A 52 -3.39 4.07 -16.26
C GLY A 52 -3.59 5.24 -17.24
N GLY A 53 -4.52 6.16 -16.94
CA GLY A 53 -4.79 7.37 -17.71
C GLY A 53 -5.63 7.19 -18.98
N THR A 54 -6.17 6.00 -19.24
CA THR A 54 -6.96 5.67 -20.43
C THR A 54 -8.28 4.97 -20.06
N ASP A 55 -9.28 5.05 -20.94
CA ASP A 55 -10.53 4.30 -20.80
C ASP A 55 -10.29 2.83 -21.18
N ARG A 56 -10.06 1.99 -20.18
CA ARG A 56 -9.84 0.55 -20.34
C ARG A 56 -10.32 -0.23 -19.11
N LEU A 57 -10.49 -1.52 -19.29
CA LEU A 57 -10.70 -2.43 -18.17
C LEU A 57 -9.39 -2.60 -17.38
N PRO A 58 -9.47 -2.66 -16.05
CA PRO A 58 -8.35 -3.10 -15.21
C PRO A 58 -7.93 -4.54 -15.55
N PRO A 59 -6.76 -5.00 -15.09
CA PRO A 59 -6.38 -6.41 -15.20
C PRO A 59 -7.43 -7.34 -14.64
N HIS A 60 -7.66 -8.47 -15.31
CA HIS A 60 -8.73 -9.42 -14.95
C HIS A 60 -8.58 -10.03 -13.54
N GLN A 61 -7.37 -10.01 -12.98
CA GLN A 61 -7.08 -10.45 -11.61
C GLN A 61 -7.94 -9.70 -10.58
N TYR A 62 -8.28 -8.44 -10.85
CA TYR A 62 -9.18 -7.66 -9.98
C TYR A 62 -10.62 -8.18 -9.89
N LYS A 63 -11.00 -9.19 -10.69
CA LYS A 63 -12.30 -9.87 -10.55
C LYS A 63 -12.44 -10.66 -9.25
N SER A 64 -11.32 -11.00 -8.62
CA SER A 64 -11.29 -11.69 -7.32
C SER A 64 -10.21 -11.05 -6.47
N VAL A 65 -10.59 -10.43 -5.36
CA VAL A 65 -9.69 -9.74 -4.43
C VAL A 65 -10.03 -10.15 -3.00
N PHE A 66 -9.05 -10.62 -2.24
CA PHE A 66 -9.23 -10.80 -0.81
C PHE A 66 -9.17 -9.45 -0.10
N ALA A 67 -10.06 -9.24 0.87
CA ALA A 67 -10.15 -7.99 1.61
C ALA A 67 -8.83 -7.68 2.37
N PRO A 68 -8.27 -6.46 2.22
CA PRO A 68 -6.92 -6.16 2.70
C PRO A 68 -6.76 -6.22 4.21
N THR A 69 -7.69 -5.70 4.98
CA THR A 69 -7.60 -5.68 6.45
C THR A 69 -7.71 -7.08 7.05
N GLU A 70 -8.55 -7.93 6.49
CA GLU A 70 -8.73 -9.31 6.88
C GLU A 70 -7.48 -10.14 6.55
N MET A 71 -6.88 -9.93 5.38
CA MET A 71 -5.61 -10.56 5.02
C MET A 71 -4.47 -10.16 5.97
N LEU A 72 -4.34 -8.87 6.26
CA LEU A 72 -3.30 -8.41 7.19
C LEU A 72 -3.49 -8.98 8.59
N ALA A 73 -4.74 -9.02 9.11
CA ALA A 73 -5.04 -9.64 10.40
C ALA A 73 -4.66 -11.13 10.42
N PHE A 74 -4.96 -11.87 9.35
CA PHE A 74 -4.61 -13.28 9.20
C PHE A 74 -3.09 -13.47 9.21
N VAL A 75 -2.36 -12.70 8.41
CA VAL A 75 -0.89 -12.80 8.27
C VAL A 75 -0.18 -12.30 9.53
N ALA A 76 -0.75 -11.32 10.25
CA ALA A 76 -0.21 -10.83 11.52
C ALA A 76 -0.06 -11.95 12.56
N GLY A 77 -1.02 -12.89 12.60
CA GLY A 77 -1.00 -14.01 13.55
C GLY A 77 -0.03 -15.14 13.20
N ILE A 78 0.55 -15.15 12.01
CA ILE A 78 1.41 -16.22 11.52
C ILE A 78 2.84 -15.79 11.16
N THR A 79 3.14 -14.50 11.29
CA THR A 79 4.46 -13.89 11.08
C THR A 79 4.91 -13.14 12.33
N SER A 80 6.21 -12.92 12.49
CA SER A 80 6.77 -12.33 13.70
C SER A 80 7.74 -11.17 13.48
N LYS A 81 8.31 -11.03 12.29
CA LYS A 81 9.36 -10.05 11.97
C LYS A 81 9.00 -9.14 10.82
N VAL A 82 8.44 -9.70 9.74
CA VAL A 82 8.12 -8.97 8.51
C VAL A 82 7.09 -7.88 8.78
N ARG A 83 7.32 -6.68 8.25
CA ARG A 83 6.35 -5.58 8.32
C ARG A 83 5.12 -5.92 7.47
N LEU A 84 3.98 -5.42 7.88
CA LEU A 84 2.72 -5.61 7.19
C LEU A 84 2.20 -4.25 6.73
N GLY A 85 1.82 -4.12 5.47
CA GLY A 85 1.43 -2.82 4.97
C GLY A 85 0.33 -2.84 3.91
N THR A 86 -0.26 -1.69 3.72
CA THR A 86 -1.21 -1.46 2.62
C THR A 86 -0.58 -0.56 1.56
N SER A 87 -0.69 -0.95 0.30
CA SER A 87 -0.18 -0.20 -0.85
C SER A 87 -1.24 -0.16 -1.95
N ILE A 88 -2.35 0.50 -1.73
CA ILE A 88 -2.81 1.35 -0.61
C ILE A 88 -4.26 0.99 -0.26
N LEU A 89 -4.78 1.46 0.89
CA LEU A 89 -6.22 1.53 1.15
C LEU A 89 -6.81 2.77 0.47
N VAL A 90 -7.97 2.61 -0.12
CA VAL A 90 -8.73 3.71 -0.74
C VAL A 90 -9.61 4.36 0.30
N ALA A 91 -9.28 5.58 0.75
CA ALA A 91 -10.03 6.26 1.82
C ALA A 91 -11.54 6.37 1.54
N GLY A 92 -11.93 6.50 0.25
CA GLY A 92 -13.34 6.54 -0.16
C GLY A 92 -14.12 5.25 0.09
N ASN A 93 -13.44 4.11 0.24
CA ASN A 93 -14.05 2.80 0.51
C ASN A 93 -14.31 2.56 1.99
N HIS A 94 -13.89 3.48 2.86
CA HIS A 94 -13.91 3.30 4.32
C HIS A 94 -14.50 4.50 5.05
N TRP A 95 -14.86 4.27 6.32
CA TRP A 95 -15.17 5.31 7.29
C TRP A 95 -14.02 5.45 8.29
N PRO A 96 -13.66 6.69 8.70
CA PRO A 96 -12.44 6.93 9.49
C PRO A 96 -12.42 6.19 10.83
N VAL A 97 -13.52 6.18 11.60
CA VAL A 97 -13.58 5.54 12.92
C VAL A 97 -13.47 4.01 12.82
N PRO A 98 -14.30 3.30 12.03
CA PRO A 98 -14.15 1.85 11.86
C PRO A 98 -12.79 1.44 11.31
N LEU A 99 -12.22 2.21 10.36
CA LEU A 99 -10.91 1.91 9.82
C LEU A 99 -9.81 2.12 10.87
N ALA A 100 -9.85 3.22 11.62
CA ALA A 100 -8.89 3.48 12.70
C ALA A 100 -8.87 2.34 13.74
N GLN A 101 -10.05 1.83 14.12
CA GLN A 101 -10.17 0.70 15.04
C GLN A 101 -9.58 -0.58 14.46
N ARG A 102 -9.90 -0.92 13.20
CA ARG A 102 -9.34 -2.11 12.52
C ARG A 102 -7.83 -2.06 12.44
N LEU A 103 -7.28 -0.91 12.02
CA LEU A 103 -5.84 -0.72 11.88
C LEU A 103 -5.13 -0.79 13.24
N ALA A 104 -5.69 -0.19 14.30
CA ALA A 104 -5.15 -0.33 15.65
C ALA A 104 -5.17 -1.80 16.11
N THR A 105 -6.25 -2.54 15.82
CA THR A 105 -6.35 -3.96 16.14
C THR A 105 -5.28 -4.78 15.42
N ILE A 106 -5.07 -4.54 14.11
CA ILE A 106 -4.02 -5.21 13.34
C ILE A 106 -2.64 -4.85 13.89
N ASP A 107 -2.43 -3.59 14.30
CA ASP A 107 -1.17 -3.13 14.89
C ASP A 107 -0.83 -3.88 16.19
N HIS A 108 -1.84 -4.15 17.04
CA HIS A 108 -1.69 -5.05 18.19
C HIS A 108 -1.38 -6.48 17.76
N MET A 109 -2.12 -7.04 16.79
CA MET A 109 -1.93 -8.43 16.34
C MET A 109 -0.53 -8.65 15.74
N CYS A 110 0.03 -7.65 15.08
CA CYS A 110 1.38 -7.73 14.51
C CYS A 110 2.46 -7.12 15.42
N ASN A 111 2.13 -6.72 16.64
CA ASN A 111 3.08 -6.12 17.61
C ASN A 111 3.85 -4.93 17.02
N GLY A 112 3.13 -3.95 16.46
CA GLY A 112 3.72 -2.68 15.99
C GLY A 112 4.46 -2.77 14.66
N ARG A 113 4.16 -3.75 13.80
CA ARG A 113 4.78 -3.92 12.47
C ARG A 113 3.96 -3.32 11.32
N LEU A 114 2.82 -2.66 11.61
CA LEU A 114 1.90 -2.14 10.61
C LEU A 114 2.41 -0.85 9.95
N ILE A 115 2.24 -0.75 8.63
CA ILE A 115 2.39 0.48 7.83
C ILE A 115 1.07 0.74 7.12
N VAL A 116 0.51 1.93 7.28
CA VAL A 116 -0.80 2.30 6.73
C VAL A 116 -0.64 3.14 5.48
N GLY A 117 -0.78 2.53 4.33
CA GLY A 117 -0.81 3.23 3.05
C GLY A 117 -2.23 3.67 2.69
N LEU A 118 -2.39 4.94 2.32
CA LEU A 118 -3.67 5.54 1.94
C LEU A 118 -3.58 6.23 0.58
N GLY A 119 -4.70 6.20 -0.14
CA GLY A 119 -4.88 6.91 -1.40
C GLY A 119 -6.33 7.32 -1.63
N VAL A 120 -6.57 8.08 -2.69
CA VAL A 120 -7.91 8.60 -3.00
C VAL A 120 -8.75 7.67 -3.88
N GLY A 121 -8.13 6.64 -4.48
CA GLY A 121 -8.81 5.73 -5.42
C GLY A 121 -9.00 6.30 -6.82
N TRP A 122 -9.18 5.40 -7.78
CA TRP A 122 -9.37 5.70 -9.20
C TRP A 122 -10.68 5.08 -9.76
N ASN A 123 -11.26 4.10 -9.08
CA ASN A 123 -12.44 3.38 -9.54
C ASN A 123 -13.71 4.08 -9.09
N ALA A 124 -14.42 4.74 -10.05
CA ALA A 124 -15.64 5.48 -9.76
C ALA A 124 -16.77 4.57 -9.26
N GLU A 125 -16.82 3.31 -9.73
CA GLU A 125 -17.86 2.35 -9.32
C GLU A 125 -17.68 1.91 -7.86
N GLU A 126 -16.42 1.76 -7.39
CA GLU A 126 -16.14 1.52 -5.97
C GLU A 126 -16.55 2.69 -5.10
N HIS A 127 -16.29 3.93 -5.54
CA HIS A 127 -16.75 5.13 -4.84
C HIS A 127 -18.29 5.14 -4.74
N THR A 128 -19.00 4.89 -5.85
CA THR A 128 -20.45 4.84 -5.86
C THR A 128 -20.99 3.76 -4.93
N ALA A 129 -20.42 2.55 -4.96
CA ALA A 129 -20.82 1.43 -4.10
C ALA A 129 -20.54 1.71 -2.61
N SER A 130 -19.55 2.53 -2.32
CA SER A 130 -19.22 2.97 -0.94
C SER A 130 -20.02 4.20 -0.48
N GLY A 131 -20.97 4.67 -1.28
CA GLY A 131 -21.78 5.87 -0.97
C GLY A 131 -20.96 7.17 -1.02
N THR A 132 -19.92 7.22 -1.86
CA THR A 132 -19.06 8.38 -2.06
C THR A 132 -19.04 8.80 -3.52
N GLU A 133 -18.68 10.05 -3.80
CA GLU A 133 -18.52 10.58 -5.14
C GLU A 133 -17.05 10.74 -5.47
N ILE A 134 -16.62 10.22 -6.63
CA ILE A 134 -15.21 10.25 -7.04
C ILE A 134 -14.67 11.70 -7.18
N GLU A 135 -15.53 12.65 -7.53
CA GLU A 135 -15.20 14.08 -7.66
C GLU A 135 -14.84 14.71 -6.32
N THR A 136 -15.38 14.18 -5.24
CA THR A 136 -15.14 14.69 -3.87
C THR A 136 -13.98 14.02 -3.18
N ARG A 137 -13.39 12.95 -3.75
CA ARG A 137 -12.40 12.09 -3.11
C ARG A 137 -11.21 12.83 -2.49
N GLY A 138 -10.73 13.90 -3.15
CA GLY A 138 -9.63 14.73 -2.62
C GLY A 138 -10.04 15.48 -1.37
N ARG A 139 -11.17 16.20 -1.40
CA ARG A 139 -11.69 16.96 -0.25
C ARG A 139 -12.09 16.02 0.90
N ARG A 140 -12.65 14.86 0.58
CA ARG A 140 -12.94 13.83 1.59
C ARG A 140 -11.67 13.30 2.24
N MET A 141 -10.57 13.13 1.48
CA MET A 141 -9.27 12.72 2.03
C MET A 141 -8.69 13.76 3.00
N ASP A 142 -8.87 15.06 2.69
CA ASP A 142 -8.43 16.16 3.57
C ASP A 142 -9.15 16.14 4.93
N ASP A 143 -10.34 15.59 4.99
CA ASP A 143 -11.16 15.44 6.20
C ASP A 143 -11.01 14.04 6.84
N PHE A 144 -10.81 13.02 6.01
CA PHE A 144 -10.65 11.62 6.45
C PHE A 144 -9.41 11.41 7.32
N ILE A 145 -8.26 11.96 6.88
CA ILE A 145 -6.99 11.76 7.60
C ILE A 145 -7.07 12.33 9.01
N PRO A 146 -7.43 13.62 9.24
CA PRO A 146 -7.51 14.14 10.60
C PRO A 146 -8.59 13.46 11.44
N ALA A 147 -9.74 13.06 10.87
CA ALA A 147 -10.77 12.30 11.57
C ALA A 147 -10.25 10.91 12.02
N MET A 148 -9.52 10.20 11.15
CA MET A 148 -8.89 8.93 11.49
C MET A 148 -7.82 9.10 12.57
N LEU A 149 -6.95 10.11 12.43
CA LEU A 149 -5.89 10.39 13.39
C LEU A 149 -6.44 10.81 14.77
N ALA A 150 -7.58 11.50 14.83
CA ALA A 150 -8.23 11.84 16.08
C ALA A 150 -8.59 10.58 16.88
N CYS A 151 -8.98 9.49 16.21
CA CYS A 151 -9.29 8.21 16.87
C CYS A 151 -8.07 7.60 17.59
N TRP A 152 -6.86 7.97 17.23
CA TRP A 152 -5.62 7.47 17.84
C TRP A 152 -5.05 8.38 18.93
N GLN A 153 -5.70 9.52 19.22
CA GLN A 153 -5.36 10.40 20.34
C GLN A 153 -5.91 9.85 21.66
N GLU A 154 -5.54 10.52 22.76
CA GLU A 154 -6.09 10.20 24.07
C GLU A 154 -7.61 10.41 24.14
N ASP A 155 -8.30 9.52 24.86
CA ASP A 155 -9.74 9.61 25.07
C ASP A 155 -10.12 10.66 26.14
N PRO A 156 -11.30 11.30 26.03
CA PRO A 156 -12.27 11.14 24.95
C PRO A 156 -11.85 11.89 23.68
N VAL A 157 -12.07 11.25 22.54
CA VAL A 157 -11.83 11.86 21.22
C VAL A 157 -13.08 12.52 20.67
N SER A 158 -12.92 13.60 19.92
CA SER A 158 -13.98 14.23 19.13
C SER A 158 -13.42 14.80 17.86
N TYR A 159 -14.24 14.90 16.82
CA TYR A 159 -13.88 15.54 15.56
C TYR A 159 -15.14 16.12 14.91
N ASP A 160 -15.01 17.30 14.31
CA ASP A 160 -16.10 17.93 13.54
C ASP A 160 -15.53 18.54 12.27
N GLY A 161 -15.86 17.92 11.14
CA GLY A 161 -15.38 18.28 9.82
C GLY A 161 -16.49 18.29 8.78
N PRO A 162 -16.20 18.70 7.55
CA PRO A 162 -17.20 18.84 6.49
C PRO A 162 -17.82 17.52 6.00
N PHE A 163 -17.15 16.40 6.18
CA PHE A 163 -17.62 15.07 5.74
C PHE A 163 -17.77 14.08 6.89
N PHE A 164 -17.04 14.28 7.99
CA PHE A 164 -17.02 13.35 9.12
C PHE A 164 -17.19 14.09 10.43
N SER A 165 -18.02 13.53 11.31
CA SER A 165 -18.20 14.02 12.67
C SER A 165 -18.05 12.85 13.65
N ILE A 166 -17.31 13.07 14.72
CA ILE A 166 -17.12 12.11 15.81
C ILE A 166 -17.58 12.80 17.09
N PRO A 167 -18.74 12.43 17.63
CA PRO A 167 -19.16 12.94 18.92
C PRO A 167 -18.17 12.50 20.00
N SER A 168 -18.04 13.28 21.09
CA SER A 168 -17.12 12.97 22.18
C SER A 168 -17.30 11.52 22.64
N SER A 169 -16.28 10.69 22.43
CA SER A 169 -16.37 9.23 22.57
C SER A 169 -15.05 8.62 22.98
N PHE A 170 -15.12 7.41 23.53
CA PHE A 170 -13.96 6.56 23.77
C PHE A 170 -13.77 5.65 22.54
N VAL A 171 -12.60 5.69 21.92
CA VAL A 171 -12.25 4.90 20.73
C VAL A 171 -11.01 4.07 21.04
N SER A 172 -11.19 2.80 21.33
CA SER A 172 -10.11 1.86 21.68
C SER A 172 -10.24 0.55 20.89
N PRO A 173 -9.13 -0.20 20.67
CA PRO A 173 -7.78 0.09 21.17
C PRO A 173 -7.10 1.24 20.42
N LYS A 174 -6.09 1.87 21.06
CA LYS A 174 -5.13 2.73 20.36
C LYS A 174 -4.05 1.86 19.72
N PRO A 175 -3.33 2.32 18.68
CA PRO A 175 -2.17 1.59 18.14
C PRO A 175 -1.11 1.30 19.22
N VAL A 176 -0.34 0.22 19.03
CA VAL A 176 0.84 -0.09 19.85
C VAL A 176 2.00 0.85 19.50
N GLN A 177 2.10 1.23 18.23
CA GLN A 177 3.13 2.15 17.76
C GLN A 177 2.91 3.56 18.29
N ASN A 178 3.96 4.20 18.78
CA ASN A 178 3.93 5.57 19.29
C ASN A 178 4.76 6.49 18.37
N PRO A 179 4.20 7.61 17.89
CA PRO A 179 2.84 8.11 18.19
C PRO A 179 1.73 7.37 17.43
N ARG A 180 2.02 6.62 16.38
CA ARG A 180 1.06 5.89 15.54
C ARG A 180 1.78 5.04 14.48
N PRO A 181 1.10 4.12 13.79
CA PRO A 181 1.63 3.49 12.59
C PRO A 181 2.06 4.52 11.55
N LYS A 182 3.15 4.22 10.83
CA LYS A 182 3.64 5.05 9.73
C LYS A 182 2.56 5.20 8.66
N LEU A 183 2.33 6.43 8.19
CA LEU A 183 1.43 6.71 7.07
C LEU A 183 2.21 6.80 5.76
N LEU A 184 1.78 6.02 4.77
CA LEU A 184 2.33 5.93 3.44
C LEU A 184 1.34 6.50 2.41
N SER A 185 1.77 7.43 1.57
CA SER A 185 0.93 8.02 0.52
C SER A 185 1.09 7.29 -0.80
N GLY A 186 -0.03 6.89 -1.43
CA GLY A 186 -0.06 6.39 -2.82
C GLY A 186 -0.61 7.42 -3.82
N MET A 187 -0.55 8.70 -3.52
CA MET A 187 -1.10 9.77 -4.37
C MET A 187 -0.06 10.33 -5.36
N TRP A 188 -0.56 10.83 -6.52
CA TRP A 188 0.29 11.24 -7.66
C TRP A 188 -0.05 12.60 -8.24
N SER A 189 -1.27 13.11 -8.03
CA SER A 189 -1.68 14.43 -8.52
C SER A 189 -0.98 15.56 -7.75
N ALA A 190 -0.95 16.76 -8.29
CA ALA A 190 -0.39 17.93 -7.59
C ALA A 190 -1.00 18.12 -6.19
N ASP A 191 -2.34 18.06 -6.09
CA ASP A 191 -3.03 18.13 -4.80
C ASP A 191 -2.71 16.93 -3.90
N GLY A 192 -2.54 15.74 -4.49
CA GLY A 192 -2.11 14.54 -3.78
C GLY A 192 -0.71 14.68 -3.20
N MET A 193 0.21 15.31 -3.94
CA MET A 193 1.56 15.60 -3.47
C MET A 193 1.56 16.61 -2.32
N ALA A 194 0.73 17.67 -2.39
CA ALA A 194 0.57 18.59 -1.28
C ALA A 194 0.07 17.89 0.00
N ARG A 195 -0.89 16.96 -0.13
CA ARG A 195 -1.35 16.11 0.98
C ARG A 195 -0.24 15.22 1.51
N THR A 196 0.57 14.65 0.61
CA THR A 196 1.72 13.80 0.97
C THR A 196 2.70 14.58 1.83
N ALA A 197 3.10 15.78 1.43
CA ALA A 197 3.98 16.63 2.21
C ALA A 197 3.40 16.97 3.59
N LYS A 198 2.09 17.22 3.67
CA LYS A 198 1.41 17.66 4.89
C LYS A 198 1.18 16.55 5.91
N TRP A 199 0.74 15.36 5.49
CA TRP A 199 0.16 14.37 6.39
C TRP A 199 0.95 13.07 6.52
N PHE A 200 1.81 12.73 5.55
CA PHE A 200 2.41 11.40 5.44
C PHE A 200 3.87 11.37 5.88
N ASP A 201 4.30 10.20 6.33
CA ASP A 201 5.70 9.93 6.71
C ASP A 201 6.50 9.41 5.52
N ALA A 202 5.81 8.82 4.55
CA ALA A 202 6.42 8.18 3.40
C ALA A 202 5.57 8.34 2.13
N TRP A 203 6.23 8.19 0.98
CA TRP A 203 5.59 8.13 -0.33
C TRP A 203 5.85 6.79 -1.01
N ASN A 204 4.83 6.27 -1.72
CA ASN A 204 4.87 5.01 -2.46
C ASN A 204 4.74 5.25 -3.98
N PRO A 205 5.80 5.76 -4.62
CA PRO A 205 5.83 5.89 -6.09
C PRO A 205 5.87 4.51 -6.72
N ALA A 206 5.25 4.37 -7.91
CA ALA A 206 5.26 3.12 -8.66
C ALA A 206 5.70 3.33 -10.10
N GLY A 207 6.59 2.49 -10.62
CA GLY A 207 6.97 2.46 -12.03
C GLY A 207 7.57 3.76 -12.60
N MET A 208 8.10 4.63 -11.75
CA MET A 208 8.66 5.93 -12.13
C MET A 208 10.20 5.85 -12.06
N PRO A 209 10.96 6.46 -13.01
CA PRO A 209 12.42 6.49 -12.91
C PRO A 209 12.90 7.05 -11.55
N VAL A 210 13.85 6.36 -10.88
CA VAL A 210 14.37 6.72 -9.54
C VAL A 210 14.82 8.19 -9.47
N GLY A 211 15.53 8.69 -10.49
CA GLY A 211 15.96 10.09 -10.52
C GLY A 211 14.80 11.11 -10.56
N LYS A 212 13.64 10.72 -11.10
CA LYS A 212 12.42 11.54 -11.03
C LYS A 212 11.80 11.51 -9.64
N VAL A 213 11.80 10.34 -9.00
CA VAL A 213 11.33 10.18 -7.60
C VAL A 213 12.13 11.08 -6.68
N LEU A 214 13.47 11.06 -6.77
CA LEU A 214 14.36 11.91 -5.95
C LEU A 214 14.04 13.39 -6.09
N LYS A 215 13.82 13.89 -7.33
CA LYS A 215 13.46 15.29 -7.56
C LYS A 215 12.12 15.67 -6.93
N ILE A 216 11.12 14.79 -7.04
CA ILE A 216 9.80 15.01 -6.44
C ILE A 216 9.92 15.03 -4.91
N VAL A 217 10.60 14.05 -4.31
CA VAL A 217 10.76 13.96 -2.86
C VAL A 217 11.52 15.17 -2.30
N ALA A 218 12.55 15.66 -3.00
CA ALA A 218 13.25 16.88 -2.60
C ALA A 218 12.30 18.07 -2.54
N GLY A 219 11.49 18.30 -3.59
CA GLY A 219 10.50 19.39 -3.61
C GLY A 219 9.36 19.22 -2.59
N LEU A 220 9.00 17.98 -2.24
CA LEU A 220 8.04 17.72 -1.16
C LEU A 220 8.64 18.02 0.22
N ASN A 221 9.89 17.68 0.43
CA ASN A 221 10.59 17.98 1.69
C ASN A 221 10.76 19.48 1.94
N GLU A 222 10.91 20.29 0.90
CA GLU A 222 10.92 21.76 1.02
C GLU A 222 9.58 22.35 1.50
N GLN A 223 8.47 21.63 1.31
CA GLN A 223 7.13 22.03 1.74
C GLN A 223 6.79 21.58 3.16
N ARG A 224 7.63 20.76 3.77
CA ARG A 224 7.40 20.21 5.12
C ARG A 224 7.78 21.22 6.20
N THR A 225 7.13 21.10 7.34
CA THR A 225 7.46 21.91 8.53
C THR A 225 8.72 21.37 9.23
N ALA A 226 9.37 22.21 10.02
CA ALA A 226 10.67 21.85 10.64
C ALA A 226 10.59 20.70 11.64
N ASP A 227 9.41 20.40 12.18
CA ASP A 227 9.15 19.28 13.09
C ASP A 227 8.88 17.95 12.33
N GLN A 228 8.60 18.03 11.04
CA GLN A 228 8.38 16.83 10.23
C GLN A 228 9.71 16.24 9.72
N LYS A 229 9.88 14.92 9.88
CA LYS A 229 11.03 14.22 9.31
C LYS A 229 10.96 14.22 7.77
N PRO A 230 12.09 14.14 7.05
CA PRO A 230 12.09 13.94 5.61
C PRO A 230 11.22 12.73 5.21
N LEU A 231 10.56 12.83 4.05
CA LEU A 231 9.74 11.75 3.50
C LEU A 231 10.62 10.54 3.17
N GLU A 232 10.22 9.40 3.67
CA GLU A 232 10.77 8.12 3.26
C GLU A 232 10.16 7.67 1.91
N VAL A 233 10.89 6.82 1.18
CA VAL A 233 10.41 6.27 -0.09
C VAL A 233 10.28 4.75 0.02
N TYR A 234 9.09 4.26 -0.28
CA TYR A 234 8.76 2.85 -0.49
C TYR A 234 8.42 2.69 -1.97
N TYR A 235 9.42 2.38 -2.77
CA TYR A 235 9.27 2.32 -4.22
C TYR A 235 8.58 1.03 -4.65
N ARG A 236 7.51 1.12 -5.45
CA ARG A 236 6.78 -0.05 -5.96
C ARG A 236 7.14 -0.32 -7.41
N SER A 237 7.68 -1.49 -7.70
CA SER A 237 7.96 -1.98 -9.04
C SER A 237 6.98 -3.09 -9.41
N PHE A 238 6.43 -3.00 -10.62
CA PHE A 238 5.56 -4.04 -11.15
C PHE A 238 6.39 -5.07 -11.88
N VAL A 239 6.28 -6.33 -11.47
CA VAL A 239 7.00 -7.45 -12.10
C VAL A 239 6.50 -7.67 -13.53
N GLN A 240 5.18 -7.66 -13.70
CA GLN A 240 4.51 -7.76 -15.00
C GLN A 240 3.20 -6.95 -14.99
N GLY A 241 2.55 -6.91 -16.14
CA GLY A 241 1.23 -6.32 -16.31
C GLY A 241 1.23 -4.94 -16.94
N PRO A 242 0.05 -4.37 -17.17
CA PRO A 242 -0.12 -3.16 -17.96
C PRO A 242 0.42 -1.88 -17.30
N LEU A 243 0.80 -1.96 -16.03
CA LEU A 243 1.43 -0.87 -15.27
C LEU A 243 2.95 -1.05 -15.15
N ALA A 244 3.50 -2.18 -15.61
CA ALA A 244 4.94 -2.36 -15.67
C ALA A 244 5.53 -1.36 -16.66
N PRO A 245 6.52 -0.54 -16.26
CA PRO A 245 7.12 0.46 -17.15
C PRO A 245 7.86 -0.19 -18.33
N ARG A 246 8.09 -1.48 -18.23
CA ARG A 246 8.83 -2.31 -19.18
C ARG A 246 8.00 -3.55 -19.48
N ALA A 247 6.86 -3.37 -20.18
CA ALA A 247 6.06 -4.48 -20.67
C ALA A 247 6.90 -5.27 -21.70
N THR A 248 7.64 -6.28 -21.23
CA THR A 248 8.35 -7.23 -22.07
C THR A 248 7.82 -8.62 -21.74
N ASP A 249 7.71 -9.46 -22.77
CA ASP A 249 7.42 -10.86 -22.66
C ASP A 249 8.61 -11.53 -21.95
N GLY A 250 8.44 -11.91 -20.71
CA GLY A 250 9.47 -12.57 -19.91
C GLY A 250 9.61 -12.03 -18.49
N ASP A 251 10.47 -12.68 -17.71
CA ASP A 251 10.79 -12.19 -16.39
C ASP A 251 11.71 -10.96 -16.50
N ASN A 252 11.27 -9.86 -15.94
CA ASN A 252 12.03 -8.62 -15.89
C ASN A 252 13.15 -8.65 -14.82
N MET A 253 13.71 -9.82 -14.49
CA MET A 253 14.65 -10.00 -13.36
C MET A 253 15.81 -9.01 -13.42
N ALA A 254 16.48 -8.90 -14.57
CA ALA A 254 17.59 -7.94 -14.73
C ALA A 254 17.15 -6.49 -14.47
N ALA A 255 15.94 -6.14 -14.87
CA ALA A 255 15.38 -4.81 -14.63
C ALA A 255 15.02 -4.59 -13.16
N LEU A 256 14.49 -5.60 -12.47
CA LEU A 256 14.19 -5.54 -11.04
C LEU A 256 15.45 -5.47 -10.19
N VAL A 257 16.51 -6.20 -10.56
CA VAL A 257 17.83 -6.11 -9.95
C VAL A 257 18.43 -4.70 -10.13
N ALA A 258 18.29 -4.11 -11.33
CA ALA A 258 18.72 -2.73 -11.58
C ALA A 258 17.90 -1.72 -10.76
N ASP A 259 16.60 -1.92 -10.61
CA ASP A 259 15.75 -1.08 -9.76
C ASP A 259 16.16 -1.21 -8.28
N ALA A 260 16.49 -2.41 -7.80
CA ALA A 260 16.98 -2.63 -6.44
C ALA A 260 18.28 -1.88 -6.15
N THR A 261 19.25 -1.98 -7.06
CA THR A 261 20.50 -1.24 -7.00
C THR A 261 20.26 0.28 -6.99
N ALA A 262 19.43 0.77 -7.90
CA ALA A 262 19.11 2.20 -7.99
C ALA A 262 18.38 2.71 -6.75
N CYS A 263 17.45 1.94 -6.17
CA CYS A 263 16.76 2.28 -4.92
C CYS A 263 17.74 2.34 -3.75
N ARG A 264 18.68 1.40 -3.67
CA ARG A 264 19.73 1.38 -2.64
C ARG A 264 20.65 2.60 -2.75
N GLU A 265 21.13 2.91 -3.93
CA GLU A 265 21.98 4.08 -4.18
C GLU A 265 21.25 5.40 -3.88
N ALA A 266 19.94 5.43 -4.11
CA ALA A 266 19.07 6.57 -3.79
C ALA A 266 18.72 6.67 -2.29
N GLY A 267 19.06 5.67 -1.47
CA GLY A 267 18.73 5.63 -0.05
C GLY A 267 17.23 5.41 0.23
N PHE A 268 16.51 4.76 -0.68
CA PHE A 268 15.12 4.42 -0.45
C PHE A 268 14.99 3.35 0.64
N VAL A 269 13.91 3.43 1.43
CA VAL A 269 13.68 2.49 2.54
C VAL A 269 13.40 1.09 2.02
N GLU A 270 12.60 0.98 0.95
CA GLU A 270 12.15 -0.30 0.44
C GLU A 270 11.86 -0.27 -1.07
N LEU A 271 12.14 -1.39 -1.72
CA LEU A 271 11.61 -1.76 -3.02
C LEU A 271 10.52 -2.82 -2.81
N THR A 272 9.27 -2.48 -3.11
CA THR A 272 8.14 -3.41 -3.10
C THR A 272 7.93 -4.03 -4.47
N LEU A 273 7.87 -5.35 -4.57
CA LEU A 273 7.59 -6.09 -5.80
C LEU A 273 6.10 -6.43 -5.90
N GLU A 274 5.44 -5.90 -6.94
CA GLU A 274 4.06 -6.21 -7.27
C GLU A 274 4.02 -7.30 -8.34
N HIS A 275 3.66 -8.49 -7.93
CA HIS A 275 3.61 -9.70 -8.77
C HIS A 275 2.21 -10.28 -8.96
N ASN A 276 1.16 -9.69 -8.39
CA ASN A 276 -0.21 -10.19 -8.52
C ASN A 276 -0.75 -10.22 -9.95
N PHE A 277 -0.10 -9.51 -10.88
CA PHE A 277 -0.45 -9.51 -12.30
C PHE A 277 0.38 -10.49 -13.13
N TRP A 278 1.13 -11.35 -12.46
CA TRP A 278 1.99 -12.32 -13.14
C TRP A 278 1.16 -13.40 -13.85
N GLN A 279 1.49 -13.66 -15.10
CA GLN A 279 0.73 -14.55 -15.96
C GLN A 279 1.09 -16.04 -15.75
N ASP A 280 2.22 -16.33 -15.13
CA ASP A 280 2.70 -17.70 -14.87
C ASP A 280 2.02 -18.36 -13.66
N ILE A 281 1.05 -17.71 -13.03
CA ILE A 281 0.26 -18.29 -11.93
C ILE A 281 -0.96 -19.00 -12.53
N GLU A 282 -0.84 -20.29 -12.73
CA GLU A 282 -1.88 -21.15 -13.30
C GLU A 282 -2.64 -21.95 -12.23
N LYS A 283 -2.03 -22.17 -11.06
CA LYS A 283 -2.60 -22.85 -9.90
C LYS A 283 -2.13 -22.20 -8.58
N PRO A 284 -2.83 -22.46 -7.46
CA PRO A 284 -2.49 -21.83 -6.18
C PRO A 284 -1.05 -22.08 -5.72
N GLU A 285 -0.50 -23.25 -5.97
CA GLU A 285 0.85 -23.64 -5.53
C GLU A 285 1.96 -22.82 -6.20
N ASP A 286 1.73 -22.28 -7.39
CA ASP A 286 2.72 -21.48 -8.13
C ASP A 286 3.12 -20.20 -7.35
N TRP A 287 2.25 -19.70 -6.48
CA TRP A 287 2.60 -18.59 -5.59
C TRP A 287 3.77 -18.89 -4.65
N LEU A 288 3.97 -20.18 -4.30
CA LEU A 288 4.97 -20.58 -3.31
C LEU A 288 6.42 -20.47 -3.82
N ASP A 289 6.60 -20.37 -5.13
CA ASP A 289 7.92 -20.22 -5.76
C ASP A 289 8.33 -18.74 -5.89
N VAL A 290 7.39 -17.84 -5.75
CA VAL A 290 7.61 -16.37 -5.90
C VAL A 290 8.68 -15.85 -4.93
N PRO A 291 8.68 -16.16 -3.62
CA PRO A 291 9.70 -15.64 -2.72
C PRO A 291 11.12 -16.10 -3.08
N GLU A 292 11.31 -17.34 -3.51
CA GLU A 292 12.61 -17.87 -3.92
C GLU A 292 13.09 -17.22 -5.22
N ARG A 293 12.17 -17.05 -6.19
CA ARG A 293 12.49 -16.49 -7.51
C ARG A 293 13.08 -15.08 -7.44
N PHE A 294 12.65 -14.25 -6.50
CA PHE A 294 13.11 -12.86 -6.39
C PHE A 294 14.27 -12.66 -5.40
N LEU A 295 14.92 -13.72 -4.91
CA LEU A 295 16.12 -13.60 -4.06
C LEU A 295 17.24 -12.76 -4.69
N PRO A 296 17.54 -12.83 -6.02
CA PRO A 296 18.52 -11.94 -6.63
C PRO A 296 18.25 -10.45 -6.46
N VAL A 297 16.96 -10.06 -6.36
CA VAL A 297 16.57 -8.67 -6.09
C VAL A 297 16.88 -8.29 -4.64
N VAL A 298 16.66 -9.24 -3.71
CA VAL A 298 17.00 -9.04 -2.27
C VAL A 298 18.50 -8.87 -2.09
N GLU A 299 19.31 -9.68 -2.76
CA GLU A 299 20.78 -9.57 -2.75
C GLU A 299 21.22 -8.21 -3.27
N ALA A 300 20.76 -7.80 -4.45
CA ALA A 300 21.11 -6.50 -5.05
C ALA A 300 20.68 -5.28 -4.21
N ALA A 301 19.63 -5.41 -3.41
CA ALA A 301 19.17 -4.36 -2.51
C ALA A 301 20.06 -4.23 -1.25
N ARG A 302 20.79 -5.27 -0.89
CA ARG A 302 21.66 -5.33 0.31
C ARG A 302 23.11 -4.99 0.01
N ASP A 303 23.65 -5.46 -1.12
CA ASP A 303 25.05 -5.27 -1.54
C ASP A 303 25.36 -3.84 -2.00
#